data_d7e710b26d346bee2696d259919d1a1c
#
_entry.id   d7e710b26d346bee2696d259919d1a1c
#
_cell.length_a   1.000
_cell.length_b   1.000
_cell.length_c   1.000
_cell.angle_alpha   90.00
_cell.angle_beta   90.00
_cell.angle_gamma   90.00
#
_symmetry.space_group_name_H-M   'P 1'
#
loop_
_entity.id
_entity.type
_entity.pdbx_description
1 polymer ?
#
loop_
_entity_poly.entity_id
_entity_poly.type
_entity_poly.pdbx_seq_one_letter_code
_entity_poly.pdbx_strand_id
1 'polypeptide(L)'
;MIVASAARKPTAAAATEPAPEATRDQILLQAARLFRHQGYAATTLRQIADAAGIKAGSIYYHFGSKEEILGRVLDAGIEAVTTAVTTRIAALPAGAGYRDKIAAAIEGHLYGLLHHGDFTSANIRIYGQIPPAAKARHRVVRNHYARLWDELLQSAVAAGGIWP
;
A
#
# COMPACT_ATOMS: atom_id res chain seq x y z
N MET A 1 46.63 -33.76 38.09
CA MET A 1 45.19 -33.48 38.13
C MET A 1 44.89 -32.43 37.06
N ILE A 2 44.37 -32.84 35.93
CA ILE A 2 44.05 -31.94 34.82
C ILE A 2 42.52 -31.79 34.82
N VAL A 3 42.05 -30.58 35.08
CA VAL A 3 40.60 -30.24 35.07
C VAL A 3 40.20 -29.87 33.64
N ALA A 4 39.37 -30.69 33.04
CA ALA A 4 38.81 -30.44 31.70
C ALA A 4 37.76 -29.32 31.79
N SER A 5 38.02 -28.21 31.10
CA SER A 5 37.06 -27.11 30.87
C SER A 5 36.06 -27.52 29.82
N ALA A 6 34.79 -27.69 30.21
CA ALA A 6 33.69 -27.94 29.30
C ALA A 6 33.32 -26.65 28.55
N ALA A 7 33.58 -26.62 27.25
CA ALA A 7 33.13 -25.52 26.37
C ALA A 7 31.60 -25.52 26.28
N ARG A 8 30.98 -24.44 26.76
CA ARG A 8 29.55 -24.15 26.56
C ARG A 8 29.28 -23.86 25.06
N LYS A 9 28.44 -24.67 24.43
CA LYS A 9 27.87 -24.43 23.13
C LYS A 9 27.09 -23.11 23.13
N PRO A 10 27.26 -22.22 22.13
CA PRO A 10 26.43 -21.03 22.07
C PRO A 10 24.98 -21.43 21.74
N THR A 11 24.07 -20.99 22.61
CA THR A 11 22.63 -21.12 22.43
C THR A 11 22.25 -20.30 21.18
N ALA A 12 21.60 -20.92 20.20
CA ALA A 12 21.05 -20.24 19.03
C ALA A 12 20.13 -19.10 19.50
N ALA A 13 20.42 -17.91 19.02
CA ALA A 13 19.57 -16.75 19.25
C ALA A 13 18.16 -17.07 18.75
N ALA A 14 17.18 -17.05 19.65
CA ALA A 14 15.77 -17.12 19.29
C ALA A 14 15.48 -15.99 18.31
N ALA A 15 15.11 -16.34 17.07
CA ALA A 15 14.62 -15.37 16.11
C ALA A 15 13.38 -14.74 16.74
N THR A 16 13.46 -13.46 17.09
CA THR A 16 12.35 -12.69 17.62
C THR A 16 11.25 -12.69 16.55
N GLU A 17 10.08 -13.26 16.85
CA GLU A 17 8.94 -13.20 15.95
C GLU A 17 8.64 -11.73 15.60
N PRO A 18 8.46 -11.39 14.33
CA PRO A 18 8.18 -10.01 13.93
C PRO A 18 6.90 -9.52 14.63
N ALA A 19 6.87 -8.24 14.98
CA ALA A 19 5.70 -7.64 15.61
C ALA A 19 4.44 -7.89 14.76
N PRO A 20 3.25 -8.06 15.36
CA PRO A 20 2.02 -8.37 14.62
C PRO A 20 1.71 -7.42 13.46
N GLU A 21 2.05 -6.13 13.60
CA GLU A 21 1.89 -5.12 12.54
C GLU A 21 2.85 -5.37 11.37
N ALA A 22 4.13 -5.66 11.64
CA ALA A 22 5.09 -5.99 10.59
C ALA A 22 4.69 -7.24 9.80
N THR A 23 4.09 -8.23 10.48
CA THR A 23 3.54 -9.43 9.82
C THR A 23 2.32 -9.08 8.95
N ARG A 24 1.45 -8.18 9.43
CA ARG A 24 0.27 -7.71 8.67
C ARG A 24 0.69 -7.00 7.39
N ASP A 25 1.66 -6.11 7.47
CA ASP A 25 2.21 -5.39 6.30
C ASP A 25 2.89 -6.34 5.31
N GLN A 26 3.61 -7.33 5.81
CA GLN A 26 4.21 -8.37 4.97
C GLN A 26 3.15 -9.19 4.22
N ILE A 27 2.05 -9.56 4.87
CA ILE A 27 0.91 -10.25 4.23
C ILE A 27 0.33 -9.39 3.12
N LEU A 28 0.10 -8.09 3.37
CA LEU A 28 -0.46 -7.17 2.37
C LEU A 28 0.49 -6.99 1.18
N LEU A 29 1.79 -6.87 1.40
CA LEU A 29 2.78 -6.75 0.34
C LEU A 29 2.80 -8.00 -0.54
N GLN A 30 2.83 -9.20 0.04
CA GLN A 30 2.82 -10.44 -0.73
C GLN A 30 1.49 -10.65 -1.46
N ALA A 31 0.36 -10.27 -0.85
CA ALA A 31 -0.93 -10.29 -1.51
C ALA A 31 -0.98 -9.33 -2.72
N ALA A 32 -0.46 -8.11 -2.58
CA ALA A 32 -0.37 -7.15 -3.69
C ALA A 32 0.46 -7.71 -4.85
N ARG A 33 1.60 -8.33 -4.57
CA ARG A 33 2.46 -8.99 -5.58
C ARG A 33 1.72 -10.11 -6.30
N LEU A 34 1.09 -11.02 -5.56
CA LEU A 34 0.33 -12.13 -6.13
C LEU A 34 -0.86 -11.63 -6.96
N PHE A 35 -1.62 -10.66 -6.46
CA PHE A 35 -2.72 -10.05 -7.21
C PHE A 35 -2.24 -9.37 -8.49
N ARG A 36 -1.08 -8.69 -8.45
CA ARG A 36 -0.47 -8.08 -9.61
C ARG A 36 -0.04 -9.12 -10.65
N HIS A 37 0.55 -10.26 -10.23
CA HIS A 37 1.12 -11.25 -11.15
C HIS A 37 0.10 -12.21 -11.72
N GLN A 38 -0.76 -12.80 -10.88
CA GLN A 38 -1.69 -13.85 -11.31
C GLN A 38 -3.18 -13.46 -11.20
N GLY A 39 -3.48 -12.27 -10.65
CA GLY A 39 -4.85 -11.79 -10.47
C GLY A 39 -5.48 -12.24 -9.15
N TYR A 40 -6.60 -11.59 -8.77
CA TYR A 40 -7.30 -11.87 -7.52
C TYR A 40 -7.93 -13.26 -7.50
N ALA A 41 -8.60 -13.67 -8.59
CA ALA A 41 -9.33 -14.93 -8.64
C ALA A 41 -8.42 -16.15 -8.45
N ALA A 42 -7.24 -16.14 -9.07
CA ALA A 42 -6.27 -17.23 -9.01
C ALA A 42 -5.43 -17.26 -7.71
N THR A 43 -5.49 -16.23 -6.89
CA THR A 43 -4.72 -16.14 -5.65
C THR A 43 -5.50 -16.75 -4.48
N THR A 44 -4.84 -17.59 -3.68
CA THR A 44 -5.41 -18.22 -2.47
C THR A 44 -4.76 -17.67 -1.20
N LEU A 45 -5.48 -17.75 -0.06
CA LEU A 45 -4.92 -17.38 1.27
C LEU A 45 -3.68 -18.19 1.61
N ARG A 46 -3.63 -19.46 1.21
CA ARG A 46 -2.46 -20.32 1.43
C ARG A 46 -1.24 -19.78 0.68
N GLN A 47 -1.38 -19.43 -0.59
CA GLN A 47 -0.27 -18.83 -1.36
C GLN A 47 0.22 -17.52 -0.74
N ILE A 48 -0.70 -16.68 -0.23
CA ILE A 48 -0.34 -15.43 0.46
C ILE A 48 0.45 -15.74 1.74
N ALA A 49 -0.02 -16.70 2.55
CA ALA A 49 0.65 -17.09 3.79
C ALA A 49 2.04 -17.67 3.51
N ASP A 50 2.15 -18.58 2.54
CA ASP A 50 3.42 -19.19 2.13
C ASP A 50 4.42 -18.11 1.65
N ALA A 51 3.95 -17.15 0.83
CA ALA A 51 4.77 -16.05 0.34
C ALA A 51 5.17 -15.06 1.47
N ALA A 52 4.33 -14.89 2.49
CA ALA A 52 4.62 -14.07 3.67
C ALA A 52 5.48 -14.78 4.71
N GLY A 53 5.83 -16.06 4.51
CA GLY A 53 6.65 -16.85 5.43
C GLY A 53 5.92 -17.24 6.71
N ILE A 54 4.57 -17.30 6.71
CA ILE A 54 3.76 -17.67 7.86
C ILE A 54 2.99 -18.97 7.61
N LYS A 55 2.57 -19.63 8.69
CA LYS A 55 1.70 -20.81 8.58
C LYS A 55 0.34 -20.42 8.00
N ALA A 56 -0.24 -21.26 7.12
CA ALA A 56 -1.52 -20.97 6.47
C ALA A 56 -2.66 -20.64 7.47
N GLY A 57 -2.71 -21.31 8.63
CA GLY A 57 -3.67 -21.01 9.69
C GLY A 57 -3.45 -19.66 10.38
N SER A 58 -2.21 -19.19 10.42
CA SER A 58 -1.87 -17.92 11.10
C SER A 58 -2.39 -16.69 10.36
N ILE A 59 -2.71 -16.79 9.06
CA ILE A 59 -3.24 -15.67 8.29
C ILE A 59 -4.57 -15.17 8.87
N TYR A 60 -5.38 -16.07 9.45
CA TYR A 60 -6.67 -15.74 10.05
C TYR A 60 -6.59 -14.93 11.35
N TYR A 61 -5.41 -14.88 12.01
CA TYR A 61 -5.20 -13.96 13.13
C TYR A 61 -5.06 -12.50 12.67
N HIS A 62 -4.67 -12.28 11.39
CA HIS A 62 -4.42 -10.97 10.82
C HIS A 62 -5.57 -10.48 9.95
N PHE A 63 -6.23 -11.38 9.20
CA PHE A 63 -7.29 -11.08 8.24
C PHE A 63 -8.36 -12.17 8.24
N GLY A 64 -9.62 -11.75 8.33
CA GLY A 64 -10.76 -12.68 8.38
C GLY A 64 -11.06 -13.33 7.02
N SER A 65 -10.65 -12.72 5.90
CA SER A 65 -10.94 -13.23 4.56
C SER A 65 -9.99 -12.70 3.48
N LYS A 66 -10.00 -13.35 2.32
CA LYS A 66 -9.27 -12.85 1.14
C LYS A 66 -9.84 -11.51 0.65
N GLU A 67 -11.12 -11.30 0.81
CA GLU A 67 -11.82 -10.04 0.48
C GLU A 67 -11.35 -8.89 1.37
N GLU A 68 -11.09 -9.15 2.64
CA GLU A 68 -10.54 -8.14 3.54
C GLU A 68 -9.12 -7.74 3.11
N ILE A 69 -8.26 -8.73 2.80
CA ILE A 69 -6.92 -8.48 2.27
C ILE A 69 -7.00 -7.68 0.96
N LEU A 70 -7.90 -8.05 0.06
CA LEU A 70 -8.14 -7.31 -1.18
C LEU A 70 -8.48 -5.85 -0.90
N GLY A 71 -9.43 -5.59 -0.01
CA GLY A 71 -9.83 -4.22 0.37
C GLY A 71 -8.63 -3.40 0.86
N ARG A 72 -7.85 -3.98 1.78
CA ARG A 72 -6.65 -3.30 2.33
C ARG A 72 -5.56 -3.05 1.28
N VAL A 73 -5.33 -3.98 0.37
CA VAL A 73 -4.39 -3.80 -0.74
C VAL A 73 -4.82 -2.67 -1.67
N LEU A 74 -6.12 -2.61 -2.00
CA LEU A 74 -6.67 -1.56 -2.85
C LEU A 74 -6.56 -0.18 -2.19
N ASP A 75 -6.91 -0.08 -0.92
CA ASP A 75 -6.89 1.17 -0.17
C ASP A 75 -5.46 1.66 0.02
N ALA A 76 -4.51 0.77 0.39
CA ALA A 76 -3.10 1.10 0.53
C ALA A 76 -2.48 1.67 -0.75
N GLY A 77 -2.89 1.20 -1.93
CA GLY A 77 -2.43 1.73 -3.21
C GLY A 77 -2.87 3.18 -3.44
N ILE A 78 -4.11 3.53 -3.08
CA ILE A 78 -4.62 4.92 -3.19
C ILE A 78 -4.04 5.81 -2.10
N GLU A 79 -3.94 5.31 -0.86
CA GLU A 79 -3.36 6.04 0.27
C GLU A 79 -1.90 6.42 0.00
N ALA A 80 -1.10 5.51 -0.57
CA ALA A 80 0.29 5.77 -0.92
C ALA A 80 0.43 6.93 -1.93
N VAL A 81 -0.40 6.92 -2.98
CA VAL A 81 -0.41 7.98 -3.99
C VAL A 81 -0.92 9.29 -3.38
N THR A 82 -1.99 9.25 -2.59
CA THR A 82 -2.56 10.42 -1.91
C THR A 82 -1.54 11.08 -0.99
N THR A 83 -0.85 10.28 -0.17
CA THR A 83 0.19 10.77 0.74
C THR A 83 1.34 11.40 -0.04
N ALA A 84 1.80 10.78 -1.12
CA ALA A 84 2.88 11.33 -1.94
C ALA A 84 2.49 12.68 -2.56
N VAL A 85 1.27 12.82 -3.04
CA VAL A 85 0.73 14.08 -3.61
C VAL A 85 0.63 15.17 -2.54
N THR A 86 -0.02 14.88 -1.42
CA THR A 86 -0.24 15.87 -0.36
C THR A 86 1.05 16.33 0.29
N THR A 87 2.00 15.41 0.50
CA THR A 87 3.34 15.72 1.05
C THR A 87 4.11 16.67 0.14
N ARG A 88 4.10 16.45 -1.19
CA ARG A 88 4.80 17.32 -2.13
C ARG A 88 4.19 18.70 -2.23
N ILE A 89 2.86 18.80 -2.22
CA ILE A 89 2.17 20.10 -2.19
C ILE A 89 2.50 20.85 -0.89
N ALA A 90 2.48 20.16 0.25
CA ALA A 90 2.76 20.75 1.56
C ALA A 90 4.22 21.22 1.73
N ALA A 91 5.15 20.64 0.97
CA ALA A 91 6.56 21.03 0.98
C ALA A 91 6.85 22.32 0.19
N LEU A 92 5.89 22.84 -0.57
CA LEU A 92 6.06 24.08 -1.32
C LEU A 92 6.12 25.30 -0.37
N PRO A 93 6.83 26.36 -0.76
CA PRO A 93 6.85 27.62 0.00
C PRO A 93 5.45 28.21 0.21
N ALA A 94 5.26 28.91 1.32
CA ALA A 94 4.03 29.64 1.57
C ALA A 94 3.79 30.66 0.42
N GLY A 95 2.59 30.63 -0.17
CA GLY A 95 2.25 31.49 -1.31
C GLY A 95 2.58 30.91 -2.68
N ALA A 96 3.06 29.66 -2.78
CA ALA A 96 3.28 29.00 -4.06
C ALA A 96 2.04 29.06 -4.95
N GLY A 97 2.25 29.36 -6.23
CA GLY A 97 1.19 29.47 -7.24
C GLY A 97 0.55 28.12 -7.58
N TYR A 98 -0.63 28.18 -8.20
CA TYR A 98 -1.34 26.94 -8.57
C TYR A 98 -0.57 26.09 -9.61
N ARG A 99 0.20 26.74 -10.50
CA ARG A 99 1.06 26.01 -11.42
C ARG A 99 2.06 25.10 -10.69
N ASP A 100 2.71 25.63 -9.64
CA ASP A 100 3.68 24.87 -8.85
C ASP A 100 2.99 23.78 -8.05
N LYS A 101 1.81 24.05 -7.50
CA LYS A 101 1.01 23.06 -6.77
C LYS A 101 0.57 21.89 -7.67
N ILE A 102 0.15 22.17 -8.90
CA ILE A 102 -0.23 21.14 -9.87
C ILE A 102 0.98 20.34 -10.30
N ALA A 103 2.12 20.98 -10.58
CA ALA A 103 3.37 20.30 -10.90
C ALA A 103 3.79 19.36 -9.75
N ALA A 104 3.79 19.85 -8.51
CA ALA A 104 4.09 19.04 -7.32
C ALA A 104 3.11 17.88 -7.14
N ALA A 105 1.81 18.10 -7.44
CA ALA A 105 0.80 17.05 -7.40
C ALA A 105 1.08 15.95 -8.44
N ILE A 106 1.42 16.33 -9.67
CA ILE A 106 1.77 15.39 -10.76
C ILE A 106 3.02 14.59 -10.37
N GLU A 107 4.06 15.26 -9.89
CA GLU A 107 5.27 14.58 -9.42
C GLU A 107 4.99 13.62 -8.27
N GLY A 108 4.16 14.04 -7.30
CA GLY A 108 3.73 13.18 -6.19
C GLY A 108 2.95 11.95 -6.68
N HIS A 109 2.05 12.13 -7.63
CA HIS A 109 1.30 11.04 -8.24
C HIS A 109 2.22 10.03 -8.93
N LEU A 110 3.12 10.49 -9.78
CA LEU A 110 4.10 9.63 -10.46
C LEU A 110 5.02 8.92 -9.47
N TYR A 111 5.50 9.64 -8.45
CA TYR A 111 6.31 9.05 -7.39
C TYR A 111 5.56 7.92 -6.67
N GLY A 112 4.31 8.16 -6.26
CA GLY A 112 3.48 7.15 -5.58
C GLY A 112 3.27 5.91 -6.45
N LEU A 113 3.00 6.09 -7.76
CA LEU A 113 2.84 4.99 -8.70
C LEU A 113 4.12 4.14 -8.84
N LEU A 114 5.29 4.77 -8.91
CA LEU A 114 6.55 4.08 -9.16
C LEU A 114 7.11 3.40 -7.89
N HIS A 115 7.04 4.07 -6.74
CA HIS A 115 7.63 3.56 -5.49
C HIS A 115 6.73 2.57 -4.74
N HIS A 116 5.43 2.60 -4.98
CA HIS A 116 4.47 1.64 -4.42
C HIS A 116 3.87 0.73 -5.50
N GLY A 117 4.67 0.40 -6.51
CA GLY A 117 4.25 -0.28 -7.73
C GLY A 117 3.51 -1.61 -7.52
N ASP A 118 3.78 -2.35 -6.44
CA ASP A 118 3.06 -3.60 -6.17
C ASP A 118 1.59 -3.32 -5.84
N PHE A 119 1.29 -2.33 -4.99
CA PHE A 119 -0.07 -1.96 -4.60
C PHE A 119 -0.81 -1.22 -5.72
N THR A 120 -0.17 -0.25 -6.37
CA THR A 120 -0.79 0.55 -7.43
C THR A 120 -1.04 -0.27 -8.69
N SER A 121 -0.10 -1.14 -9.09
CA SER A 121 -0.27 -2.05 -10.23
C SER A 121 -1.32 -3.14 -9.95
N ALA A 122 -1.41 -3.65 -8.71
CA ALA A 122 -2.49 -4.54 -8.33
C ALA A 122 -3.86 -3.89 -8.54
N ASN A 123 -4.04 -2.63 -8.11
CA ASN A 123 -5.27 -1.87 -8.33
C ASN A 123 -5.70 -1.87 -9.80
N ILE A 124 -4.79 -1.54 -10.72
CA ILE A 124 -5.09 -1.48 -12.16
C ILE A 124 -5.47 -2.87 -12.70
N ARG A 125 -4.65 -3.89 -12.39
CA ARG A 125 -4.80 -5.22 -12.96
C ARG A 125 -6.06 -5.95 -12.50
N ILE A 126 -6.41 -5.82 -11.22
CA ILE A 126 -7.51 -6.60 -10.63
C ILE A 126 -8.85 -5.87 -10.62
N TYR A 127 -8.90 -4.61 -11.07
CA TYR A 127 -10.13 -3.80 -10.99
C TYR A 127 -11.36 -4.47 -11.59
N GLY A 128 -11.19 -5.18 -12.72
CA GLY A 128 -12.25 -5.98 -13.36
C GLY A 128 -12.71 -7.18 -12.53
N GLN A 129 -11.87 -7.69 -11.64
CA GLN A 129 -12.10 -8.91 -10.84
C GLN A 129 -12.61 -8.60 -9.42
N ILE A 130 -12.69 -7.32 -9.04
CA ILE A 130 -13.09 -6.91 -7.68
C ILE A 130 -14.59 -7.22 -7.47
N PRO A 131 -14.95 -7.94 -6.41
CA PRO A 131 -16.36 -8.17 -6.06
C PRO A 131 -17.13 -6.86 -5.85
N PRO A 132 -18.45 -6.81 -6.20
CA PRO A 132 -19.23 -5.56 -6.13
C PRO A 132 -19.19 -4.87 -4.76
N ALA A 133 -19.27 -5.63 -3.67
CA ALA A 133 -19.21 -5.08 -2.31
C ALA A 133 -17.85 -4.44 -1.99
N ALA A 134 -16.74 -5.06 -2.42
CA ALA A 134 -15.40 -4.51 -2.26
C ALA A 134 -15.22 -3.27 -3.15
N LYS A 135 -15.76 -3.27 -4.38
CA LYS A 135 -15.79 -2.08 -5.25
C LYS A 135 -16.49 -0.89 -4.61
N ALA A 136 -17.64 -1.14 -3.96
CA ALA A 136 -18.40 -0.08 -3.32
C ALA A 136 -17.61 0.59 -2.18
N ARG A 137 -16.93 -0.20 -1.34
CA ARG A 137 -16.06 0.32 -0.27
C ARG A 137 -14.87 1.07 -0.82
N HIS A 138 -14.12 0.46 -1.73
CA HIS A 138 -12.94 1.06 -2.35
C HIS A 138 -13.25 2.37 -3.10
N ARG A 139 -14.46 2.49 -3.67
CA ARG A 139 -14.92 3.71 -4.34
C ARG A 139 -14.89 4.93 -3.41
N VAL A 140 -15.12 4.76 -2.11
CA VAL A 140 -15.08 5.88 -1.14
C VAL A 140 -13.67 6.44 -1.05
N VAL A 141 -12.66 5.60 -0.89
CA VAL A 141 -11.24 6.01 -0.82
C VAL A 141 -10.79 6.65 -2.14
N ARG A 142 -11.14 6.02 -3.26
CA ARG A 142 -10.84 6.55 -4.60
C ARG A 142 -11.49 7.91 -4.86
N ASN A 143 -12.74 8.10 -4.45
CA ASN A 143 -13.44 9.37 -4.62
C ASN A 143 -12.85 10.47 -3.74
N HIS A 144 -12.29 10.13 -2.57
CA HIS A 144 -11.55 11.10 -1.76
C HIS A 144 -10.33 11.62 -2.50
N TYR A 145 -9.55 10.72 -3.11
CA TYR A 145 -8.41 11.11 -3.93
C TYR A 145 -8.81 11.93 -5.17
N ALA A 146 -9.91 11.56 -5.85
CA ALA A 146 -10.41 12.33 -6.98
C ALA A 146 -10.80 13.76 -6.58
N ARG A 147 -11.46 13.93 -5.42
CA ARG A 147 -11.81 15.27 -4.91
C ARG A 147 -10.60 16.16 -4.65
N LEU A 148 -9.49 15.61 -4.19
CA LEU A 148 -8.24 16.37 -4.03
C LEU A 148 -7.81 17.03 -5.34
N TRP A 149 -7.90 16.31 -6.45
CA TRP A 149 -7.60 16.86 -7.78
C TRP A 149 -8.64 17.88 -8.23
N ASP A 150 -9.92 17.58 -8.04
CA ASP A 150 -11.01 18.51 -8.40
C ASP A 150 -10.86 19.83 -7.67
N GLU A 151 -10.63 19.82 -6.36
CA GLU A 151 -10.44 21.00 -5.51
C GLU A 151 -9.21 21.82 -5.95
N LEU A 152 -8.09 21.14 -6.23
CA LEU A 152 -6.86 21.78 -6.70
C LEU A 152 -7.10 22.49 -8.04
N LEU A 153 -7.72 21.80 -9.00
CA LEU A 153 -7.95 22.34 -10.35
C LEU A 153 -9.00 23.46 -10.34
N GLN A 154 -10.11 23.29 -9.61
CA GLN A 154 -11.15 24.33 -9.50
C GLN A 154 -10.58 25.59 -8.83
N SER A 155 -9.78 25.44 -7.78
CA SER A 155 -9.12 26.57 -7.13
C SER A 155 -8.16 27.30 -8.08
N ALA A 156 -7.44 26.56 -8.91
CA ALA A 156 -6.52 27.12 -9.89
C ALA A 156 -7.26 27.90 -10.99
N VAL A 157 -8.39 27.40 -11.48
CA VAL A 157 -9.26 28.07 -12.46
C VAL A 157 -9.84 29.35 -11.85
N ALA A 158 -10.38 29.29 -10.62
CA ALA A 158 -10.97 30.43 -9.93
C ALA A 158 -9.95 31.57 -9.66
N ALA A 159 -8.68 31.22 -9.47
CA ALA A 159 -7.59 32.18 -9.30
C ALA A 159 -6.99 32.70 -10.63
N GLY A 160 -7.54 32.32 -11.79
CA GLY A 160 -6.98 32.65 -13.11
C GLY A 160 -5.61 32.05 -13.40
N GLY A 161 -5.22 30.99 -12.65
CA GLY A 161 -3.85 30.45 -12.68
C GLY A 161 -3.57 29.41 -13.74
N ILE A 162 -4.55 28.95 -14.52
CA ILE A 162 -4.38 27.86 -15.50
C ILE A 162 -4.82 28.26 -16.91
N TRP A 163 -5.72 29.26 -17.06
CA TRP A 163 -6.25 29.66 -18.35
C TRP A 163 -6.23 31.17 -18.49
N PRO A 164 -5.80 31.71 -19.65
CA PRO A 164 -5.90 33.14 -19.88
C PRO A 164 -7.36 33.60 -19.97
#